data_de332ae6d40eada74460445b13327200
#
_entry.id   de332ae6d40eada74460445b13327200
#
_cell.length_a   1.000
_cell.length_b   1.000
_cell.length_c   1.000
_cell.angle_alpha   90.00
_cell.angle_beta   90.00
_cell.angle_gamma   90.00
#
_symmetry.space_group_name_H-M   'P 1'
#
loop_
_entity.id
_entity.type
_entity.pdbx_description
1 polymer ?
#
loop_
_entity_poly.entity_id
_entity_poly.type
_entity_poly.pdbx_seq_one_letter_code
_entity_poly.pdbx_strand_id
1 'polypeptide(L)'
;MSLDLNQLETRLWAAADQLWANTGLKPSEFSNPVLGLIFLRYAEKRFHEAEARMIESGLDAAEIEKIDYQAEGALFLPDNARFSYLLDLAEGQDLGKAVNEAMAAVEAENEELKGVLPRSYGRLPNTVLVELLRVLNGLGEVEGDAFGKIYEYFLGKFALAEGQKGGVFYTPTSIVKLIVEIIEPFHGKIFDPACGSGGMFVQSAQFVTRHQKRAAEELTVFGTEKANDTVKLAKMNLAVHGLSGDIRESNTYYEDPHKAVVGNTGRFDFVMANPPFNVSGVDKERVKDDPRFPFGIPTTDNANYLWIQHFYTALNERGRAGFVMANSAGDARGTELEIRKKLIQTGGVDVIVSVGSNFFYTVTLPCTLWFFDRAKTKGERKDKVLFIDARATYRQVSRAIRDFLPEQVEFLANIVRLWRGEAVETEAGSQEMLQQQFPEGGYRDIAGVCKVATLAEVEAQGWSLNPGRYVGVADRGAEDFDFKERMTALSEELELLTLEARELEDSIAVGISAMLEAR
;
A
#
# COMPACT_ATOMS: atom_id res chain seq x y z
N MET A 1 29.59 -10.57 -7.65
CA MET A 1 28.37 -11.06 -8.34
C MET A 1 27.20 -10.41 -7.62
N SER A 2 26.47 -9.49 -8.24
CA SER A 2 25.25 -8.98 -7.64
C SER A 2 24.28 -10.15 -7.48
N LEU A 3 23.93 -10.49 -6.23
CA LEU A 3 22.89 -11.47 -5.97
C LEU A 3 21.61 -10.98 -6.67
N ASP A 4 21.03 -11.82 -7.54
CA ASP A 4 19.71 -11.54 -8.11
C ASP A 4 18.68 -11.63 -6.98
N LEU A 5 18.24 -10.47 -6.51
CA LEU A 5 17.31 -10.35 -5.39
C LEU A 5 16.02 -11.15 -5.64
N ASN A 6 15.52 -11.16 -6.87
CA ASN A 6 14.31 -11.91 -7.25
C ASN A 6 14.51 -13.43 -7.10
N GLN A 7 15.69 -13.94 -7.43
CA GLN A 7 16.02 -15.37 -7.22
C GLN A 7 16.11 -15.68 -5.72
N LEU A 8 16.71 -14.79 -4.94
CA LEU A 8 16.84 -14.95 -3.49
C LEU A 8 15.45 -14.97 -2.82
N GLU A 9 14.59 -13.99 -3.11
CA GLU A 9 13.21 -13.91 -2.62
C GLU A 9 12.43 -15.18 -2.95
N THR A 10 12.52 -15.66 -4.18
CA THR A 10 11.82 -16.87 -4.63
C THR A 10 12.31 -18.12 -3.89
N ARG A 11 13.62 -18.27 -3.68
CA ARG A 11 14.21 -19.40 -2.96
C ARG A 11 13.83 -19.40 -1.48
N LEU A 12 13.87 -18.24 -0.84
CA LEU A 12 13.49 -18.07 0.57
C LEU A 12 12.01 -18.39 0.78
N TRP A 13 11.16 -17.88 -0.13
CA TRP A 13 9.74 -18.18 -0.07
C TRP A 13 9.46 -19.67 -0.26
N ALA A 14 10.09 -20.32 -1.25
CA ALA A 14 9.91 -21.75 -1.48
C ALA A 14 10.29 -22.59 -0.25
N ALA A 15 11.37 -22.21 0.45
CA ALA A 15 11.77 -22.88 1.69
C ALA A 15 10.76 -22.65 2.82
N ALA A 16 10.29 -21.42 3.00
CA ALA A 16 9.29 -21.08 4.01
C ALA A 16 7.94 -21.77 3.75
N ASP A 17 7.49 -21.80 2.50
CA ASP A 17 6.25 -22.44 2.06
C ASP A 17 6.28 -23.96 2.27
N GLN A 18 7.44 -24.58 1.96
CA GLN A 18 7.64 -25.99 2.23
C GLN A 18 7.61 -26.32 3.74
N LEU A 19 8.22 -25.46 4.56
CA LEU A 19 8.17 -25.62 6.02
C LEU A 19 6.75 -25.42 6.56
N TRP A 20 6.04 -24.42 6.05
CA TRP A 20 4.64 -24.17 6.42
C TRP A 20 3.74 -25.37 6.12
N ALA A 21 3.86 -25.97 4.92
CA ALA A 21 3.08 -27.15 4.53
C ALA A 21 3.20 -28.31 5.53
N ASN A 22 4.31 -28.39 6.28
CA ASN A 22 4.57 -29.44 7.29
C ASN A 22 4.08 -29.08 8.71
N THR A 23 3.54 -27.88 8.95
CA THR A 23 3.14 -27.46 10.31
C THR A 23 1.66 -27.69 10.61
N GLY A 24 0.80 -27.74 9.60
CA GLY A 24 -0.66 -27.74 9.77
C GLY A 24 -1.25 -26.42 10.30
N LEU A 25 -0.45 -25.36 10.42
CA LEU A 25 -0.87 -24.04 10.89
C LEU A 25 -1.63 -23.26 9.81
N LYS A 26 -2.51 -22.36 10.24
CA LYS A 26 -3.14 -21.39 9.34
C LYS A 26 -2.09 -20.37 8.84
N PRO A 27 -2.32 -19.72 7.67
CA PRO A 27 -1.41 -18.71 7.17
C PRO A 27 -1.00 -17.67 8.22
N SER A 28 -1.94 -17.07 8.94
CA SER A 28 -1.69 -16.06 9.99
C SER A 28 -0.91 -16.59 11.20
N GLU A 29 -1.04 -17.86 11.53
CA GLU A 29 -0.31 -18.50 12.65
C GLU A 29 1.16 -18.77 12.30
N PHE A 30 1.49 -18.88 11.01
CA PHE A 30 2.84 -19.09 10.51
C PHE A 30 3.50 -17.78 10.06
N SER A 31 2.76 -16.85 9.43
CA SER A 31 3.28 -15.60 8.88
C SER A 31 3.91 -14.70 9.95
N ASN A 32 3.22 -14.48 11.06
CA ASN A 32 3.71 -13.61 12.13
C ASN A 32 5.05 -14.09 12.72
N PRO A 33 5.23 -15.38 13.10
CA PRO A 33 6.52 -15.91 13.50
C PRO A 33 7.63 -15.74 12.46
N VAL A 34 7.37 -16.02 11.18
CA VAL A 34 8.38 -15.88 10.12
C VAL A 34 8.79 -14.43 9.94
N LEU A 35 7.82 -13.51 9.85
CA LEU A 35 8.09 -12.07 9.75
C LEU A 35 8.87 -11.56 10.97
N GLY A 36 8.56 -12.06 12.16
CA GLY A 36 9.31 -11.73 13.37
C GLY A 36 10.77 -12.20 13.33
N LEU A 37 11.06 -13.39 12.79
CA LEU A 37 12.45 -13.85 12.61
C LEU A 37 13.19 -13.04 11.55
N ILE A 38 12.54 -12.69 10.43
CA ILE A 38 13.12 -11.80 9.41
C ILE A 38 13.43 -10.44 10.04
N PHE A 39 12.49 -9.90 10.81
CA PHE A 39 12.68 -8.65 11.57
C PHE A 39 13.92 -8.74 12.49
N LEU A 40 14.03 -9.80 13.29
CA LEU A 40 15.15 -9.96 14.23
C LEU A 40 16.50 -10.05 13.50
N ARG A 41 16.56 -10.78 12.38
CA ARG A 41 17.76 -10.87 11.55
C ARG A 41 18.19 -9.52 10.97
N TYR A 42 17.20 -8.73 10.52
CA TYR A 42 17.44 -7.37 10.06
C TYR A 42 17.87 -6.43 11.19
N ALA A 43 17.18 -6.49 12.32
CA ALA A 43 17.51 -5.66 13.48
C ALA A 43 18.96 -5.88 13.93
N GLU A 44 19.43 -7.12 13.98
CA GLU A 44 20.83 -7.45 14.31
C GLU A 44 21.80 -6.88 13.28
N LYS A 45 21.50 -6.99 11.99
CA LYS A 45 22.34 -6.38 10.94
C LYS A 45 22.47 -4.87 11.16
N ARG A 46 21.35 -4.17 11.38
CA ARG A 46 21.31 -2.72 11.62
C ARG A 46 22.06 -2.33 12.90
N PHE A 47 21.94 -3.16 13.93
CA PHE A 47 22.66 -3.00 15.20
C PHE A 47 24.17 -3.00 14.94
N HIS A 48 24.70 -4.01 14.24
CA HIS A 48 26.14 -4.10 13.94
C HIS A 48 26.63 -3.01 12.98
N GLU A 49 25.82 -2.62 11.99
CA GLU A 49 26.15 -1.50 11.10
C GLU A 49 26.25 -0.17 11.87
N ALA A 50 25.36 0.07 12.83
CA ALA A 50 25.42 1.25 13.68
C ALA A 50 26.66 1.22 14.59
N GLU A 51 26.94 0.08 15.24
CA GLU A 51 28.12 -0.13 16.06
C GLU A 51 29.42 0.15 15.27
N ALA A 52 29.53 -0.41 14.07
CA ALA A 52 30.69 -0.18 13.21
C ALA A 52 30.89 1.30 12.86
N ARG A 53 29.82 2.01 12.49
CA ARG A 53 29.90 3.46 12.21
C ARG A 53 30.33 4.27 13.43
N MET A 54 29.82 3.96 14.61
CA MET A 54 30.21 4.63 15.86
C MET A 54 31.68 4.42 16.18
N ILE A 55 32.18 3.19 16.02
CA ILE A 55 33.60 2.87 16.22
C ILE A 55 34.48 3.60 15.18
N GLU A 56 34.07 3.63 13.91
CA GLU A 56 34.77 4.39 12.85
C GLU A 56 34.80 5.88 13.13
N SER A 57 33.79 6.43 13.82
CA SER A 57 33.75 7.82 14.24
C SER A 57 34.62 8.13 15.46
N GLY A 58 35.25 7.11 16.08
CA GLY A 58 36.20 7.22 17.17
C GLY A 58 35.64 6.90 18.56
N LEU A 59 34.42 6.36 18.67
CA LEU A 59 33.90 5.89 19.95
C LEU A 59 34.51 4.52 20.31
N ASP A 60 34.83 4.33 21.60
CA ASP A 60 35.25 3.02 22.09
C ASP A 60 34.04 2.09 22.17
N ALA A 61 34.14 0.86 21.64
CA ALA A 61 33.07 -0.12 21.69
C ALA A 61 32.53 -0.39 23.11
N ALA A 62 33.38 -0.25 24.14
CA ALA A 62 33.00 -0.42 25.53
C ALA A 62 32.20 0.76 26.11
N GLU A 63 32.22 1.92 25.46
CA GLU A 63 31.55 3.14 25.88
C GLU A 63 30.22 3.37 25.12
N ILE A 64 29.92 2.56 24.10
CA ILE A 64 28.66 2.67 23.32
C ILE A 64 27.48 2.24 24.18
N GLU A 65 26.59 3.18 24.45
CA GLU A 65 25.37 2.94 25.22
C GLU A 65 24.13 2.79 24.32
N LYS A 66 23.03 2.31 24.89
CA LYS A 66 21.74 2.15 24.23
C LYS A 66 21.28 3.40 23.47
N ILE A 67 21.49 4.58 24.06
CA ILE A 67 21.08 5.86 23.48
C ILE A 67 21.82 6.17 22.17
N ASP A 68 23.04 5.71 22.03
CA ASP A 68 23.85 5.91 20.83
C ASP A 68 23.29 5.11 19.65
N TYR A 69 22.88 3.85 19.88
CA TYR A 69 22.17 3.05 18.86
C TYR A 69 20.87 3.72 18.42
N GLN A 70 20.10 4.27 19.37
CA GLN A 70 18.86 4.98 19.06
C GLN A 70 19.12 6.25 18.25
N ALA A 71 20.18 6.99 18.55
CA ALA A 71 20.60 8.16 17.78
C ALA A 71 21.02 7.81 16.35
N GLU A 72 21.60 6.60 16.14
CA GLU A 72 21.94 6.05 14.83
C GLU A 72 20.71 5.45 14.10
N GLY A 73 19.53 5.48 14.71
CA GLY A 73 18.30 4.90 14.15
C GLY A 73 18.31 3.36 14.12
N ALA A 74 19.03 2.76 15.08
CA ALA A 74 19.08 1.31 15.26
C ALA A 74 18.41 0.91 16.58
N LEU A 75 17.77 -0.27 16.59
CA LEU A 75 17.25 -0.87 17.81
C LEU A 75 18.38 -1.38 18.67
N PHE A 76 18.27 -1.22 20.00
CA PHE A 76 19.20 -1.85 20.91
C PHE A 76 18.84 -3.33 21.09
N LEU A 77 19.82 -4.22 20.88
CA LEU A 77 19.63 -5.68 20.99
C LEU A 77 20.50 -6.25 22.11
N PRO A 78 19.90 -6.72 23.23
CA PRO A 78 20.62 -7.51 24.22
C PRO A 78 21.24 -8.77 23.62
N ASP A 79 22.33 -9.28 24.21
CA ASP A 79 23.07 -10.44 23.69
C ASP A 79 22.18 -11.67 23.47
N ASN A 80 21.27 -11.96 24.40
CA ASN A 80 20.33 -13.07 24.32
C ASN A 80 19.16 -12.84 23.33
N ALA A 81 19.10 -11.67 22.72
CA ALA A 81 18.09 -11.30 21.74
C ALA A 81 18.67 -11.15 20.33
N ARG A 82 19.94 -11.48 20.12
CA ARG A 82 20.57 -11.47 18.79
C ARG A 82 20.19 -12.72 18.01
N PHE A 83 20.04 -12.57 16.72
CA PHE A 83 19.71 -13.69 15.83
C PHE A 83 20.85 -14.75 15.83
N SER A 84 22.10 -14.28 15.87
CA SER A 84 23.29 -15.13 16.00
C SER A 84 23.27 -15.98 17.27
N TYR A 85 22.87 -15.40 18.41
CA TYR A 85 22.71 -16.16 19.65
C TYR A 85 21.73 -17.35 19.49
N LEU A 86 20.61 -17.13 18.79
CA LEU A 86 19.62 -18.19 18.56
C LEU A 86 20.15 -19.30 17.63
N LEU A 87 21.03 -18.95 16.68
CA LEU A 87 21.71 -19.93 15.82
C LEU A 87 22.70 -20.81 16.59
N ASP A 88 23.36 -20.25 17.60
CA ASP A 88 24.42 -20.92 18.36
C ASP A 88 23.87 -21.74 19.54
N LEU A 89 22.55 -21.75 19.76
CA LEU A 89 21.95 -22.56 20.81
C LEU A 89 22.17 -24.06 20.58
N ALA A 90 22.57 -24.75 21.64
CA ALA A 90 22.88 -26.18 21.60
C ALA A 90 21.68 -27.03 21.14
N GLU A 91 21.95 -28.10 20.42
CA GLU A 91 20.93 -29.09 20.04
C GLU A 91 20.18 -29.61 21.26
N GLY A 92 18.83 -29.63 21.20
CA GLY A 92 17.97 -30.11 22.30
C GLY A 92 17.43 -29.01 23.21
N GLN A 93 17.84 -27.76 23.05
CA GLN A 93 17.20 -26.63 23.72
C GLN A 93 15.82 -26.31 23.11
N ASP A 94 14.93 -25.75 23.94
CA ASP A 94 13.61 -25.26 23.50
C ASP A 94 13.78 -23.92 22.74
N LEU A 95 13.95 -24.02 21.42
CA LEU A 95 14.10 -22.85 20.55
C LEU A 95 12.86 -21.96 20.58
N GLY A 96 11.66 -22.54 20.66
CA GLY A 96 10.43 -21.75 20.72
C GLY A 96 10.40 -20.83 21.95
N LYS A 97 10.86 -21.34 23.09
CA LYS A 97 11.00 -20.57 24.32
C LYS A 97 12.11 -19.51 24.18
N ALA A 98 13.28 -19.88 23.66
CA ALA A 98 14.39 -18.96 23.49
C ALA A 98 14.04 -17.77 22.56
N VAL A 99 13.37 -18.03 21.42
CA VAL A 99 12.91 -16.96 20.52
C VAL A 99 11.86 -16.07 21.21
N ASN A 100 10.91 -16.62 21.97
CA ASN A 100 9.95 -15.82 22.72
C ASN A 100 10.64 -14.92 23.77
N GLU A 101 11.66 -15.40 24.44
CA GLU A 101 12.47 -14.62 25.39
C GLU A 101 13.29 -13.54 24.69
N ALA A 102 13.87 -13.84 23.53
CA ALA A 102 14.57 -12.85 22.69
C ALA A 102 13.63 -11.72 22.26
N MET A 103 12.45 -12.03 21.74
CA MET A 103 11.45 -11.02 21.37
C MET A 103 11.03 -10.17 22.57
N ALA A 104 10.88 -10.78 23.76
CA ALA A 104 10.58 -10.06 24.99
C ALA A 104 11.70 -9.09 25.40
N ALA A 105 12.95 -9.51 25.25
CA ALA A 105 14.12 -8.69 25.58
C ALA A 105 14.26 -7.49 24.61
N VAL A 106 14.01 -7.69 23.31
CA VAL A 106 13.96 -6.58 22.34
C VAL A 106 12.91 -5.55 22.75
N GLU A 107 11.68 -5.99 23.07
CA GLU A 107 10.60 -5.08 23.49
C GLU A 107 10.90 -4.34 24.80
N ALA A 108 11.60 -4.97 25.74
CA ALA A 108 11.96 -4.35 27.00
C ALA A 108 12.94 -3.19 26.81
N GLU A 109 13.78 -3.28 25.78
CA GLU A 109 14.78 -2.27 25.48
C GLU A 109 14.29 -1.22 24.47
N ASN A 110 13.21 -1.46 23.73
CA ASN A 110 12.71 -0.55 22.70
C ASN A 110 11.21 -0.28 22.90
N GLU A 111 10.88 0.85 23.57
CA GLU A 111 9.50 1.17 24.03
C GLU A 111 8.48 1.21 22.86
N GLU A 112 8.89 1.64 21.68
CA GLU A 112 8.05 1.70 20.48
C GLU A 112 7.58 0.32 19.98
N LEU A 113 8.30 -0.75 20.36
CA LEU A 113 7.96 -2.13 20.02
C LEU A 113 7.20 -2.88 21.11
N LYS A 114 6.88 -2.23 22.22
CA LYS A 114 6.21 -2.87 23.34
C LYS A 114 4.88 -3.55 22.96
N GLY A 115 4.79 -4.86 23.15
CA GLY A 115 3.63 -5.68 22.79
C GLY A 115 3.44 -5.90 21.29
N VAL A 116 4.45 -5.59 20.46
CA VAL A 116 4.41 -5.68 19.00
C VAL A 116 4.91 -7.01 18.48
N LEU A 117 6.03 -7.50 19.03
CA LEU A 117 6.73 -8.65 18.49
C LEU A 117 5.98 -9.96 18.76
N PRO A 118 5.95 -10.92 17.80
CA PRO A 118 5.25 -12.18 17.98
C PRO A 118 5.92 -13.04 19.05
N ARG A 119 5.09 -13.70 19.89
CA ARG A 119 5.53 -14.61 20.96
C ARG A 119 4.86 -15.97 20.87
N SER A 120 4.56 -16.43 19.67
CA SER A 120 3.87 -17.71 19.43
C SER A 120 4.79 -18.84 18.95
N TYR A 121 6.10 -18.67 19.12
CA TYR A 121 7.11 -19.60 18.60
C TYR A 121 7.06 -20.99 19.22
N GLY A 122 6.56 -21.14 20.46
CA GLY A 122 6.32 -22.45 21.07
C GLY A 122 5.27 -23.32 20.36
N ARG A 123 4.53 -22.77 19.39
CA ARG A 123 3.61 -23.54 18.54
C ARG A 123 4.30 -24.19 17.33
N LEU A 124 5.50 -23.75 17.01
CA LEU A 124 6.30 -24.28 15.91
C LEU A 124 7.18 -25.43 16.43
N PRO A 125 7.26 -26.55 15.70
CA PRO A 125 8.22 -27.61 16.02
C PRO A 125 9.66 -27.08 15.98
N ASN A 126 10.51 -27.54 16.90
CA ASN A 126 11.94 -27.14 16.91
C ASN A 126 12.63 -27.38 15.57
N THR A 127 12.32 -28.46 14.87
CA THR A 127 12.86 -28.76 13.55
C THR A 127 12.54 -27.69 12.52
N VAL A 128 11.32 -27.15 12.55
CA VAL A 128 10.88 -26.05 11.67
C VAL A 128 11.63 -24.77 12.03
N LEU A 129 11.79 -24.45 13.31
CA LEU A 129 12.52 -23.27 13.77
C LEU A 129 13.99 -23.33 13.38
N VAL A 130 14.66 -24.49 13.54
CA VAL A 130 16.05 -24.67 13.10
C VAL A 130 16.21 -24.39 11.61
N GLU A 131 15.33 -24.94 10.77
CA GLU A 131 15.40 -24.74 9.34
C GLU A 131 15.07 -23.30 8.93
N LEU A 132 14.09 -22.65 9.58
CA LEU A 132 13.81 -21.22 9.37
C LEU A 132 15.02 -20.34 9.70
N LEU A 133 15.65 -20.57 10.86
CA LEU A 133 16.85 -19.83 11.25
C LEU A 133 18.00 -20.05 10.24
N ARG A 134 18.20 -21.27 9.75
CA ARG A 134 19.23 -21.57 8.72
C ARG A 134 18.95 -20.86 7.39
N VAL A 135 17.69 -20.91 6.92
CA VAL A 135 17.26 -20.27 5.68
C VAL A 135 17.47 -18.76 5.78
N LEU A 136 17.06 -18.15 6.91
CA LEU A 136 17.18 -16.71 7.13
C LEU A 136 18.63 -16.26 7.41
N ASN A 137 19.47 -17.12 7.95
CA ASN A 137 20.90 -16.83 8.09
C ASN A 137 21.60 -16.67 6.73
N GLY A 138 21.13 -17.37 5.71
CA GLY A 138 21.60 -17.21 4.33
C GLY A 138 21.36 -15.81 3.73
N LEU A 139 20.60 -14.94 4.41
CA LEU A 139 20.43 -13.51 4.08
C LEU A 139 21.63 -12.64 4.51
N GLY A 140 22.65 -13.20 5.15
CA GLY A 140 23.67 -12.46 5.91
C GLY A 140 24.51 -11.43 5.17
N GLU A 141 24.59 -11.47 3.85
CA GLU A 141 25.48 -10.61 3.04
C GLU A 141 24.73 -9.71 2.04
N VAL A 142 23.44 -9.51 2.25
CA VAL A 142 22.66 -8.68 1.32
C VAL A 142 22.89 -7.20 1.65
N GLU A 143 23.44 -6.45 0.70
CA GLU A 143 23.76 -5.03 0.86
C GLU A 143 22.52 -4.12 0.70
N GLY A 144 22.54 -2.98 1.36
CA GLY A 144 21.56 -1.90 1.23
C GLY A 144 20.15 -2.27 1.73
N ASP A 145 19.11 -1.75 1.06
CA ASP A 145 17.69 -1.92 1.41
C ASP A 145 17.09 -3.29 0.98
N ALA A 146 17.92 -4.26 0.64
CA ALA A 146 17.42 -5.55 0.16
C ALA A 146 16.66 -6.34 1.24
N PHE A 147 16.97 -6.15 2.52
CA PHE A 147 16.20 -6.74 3.61
C PHE A 147 14.78 -6.19 3.70
N GLY A 148 14.61 -4.88 3.57
CA GLY A 148 13.29 -4.26 3.50
C GLY A 148 12.46 -4.84 2.37
N LYS A 149 13.06 -5.02 1.19
CA LYS A 149 12.41 -5.64 0.02
C LYS A 149 12.02 -7.10 0.28
N ILE A 150 12.89 -7.88 0.91
CA ILE A 150 12.58 -9.26 1.30
C ILE A 150 11.43 -9.29 2.32
N TYR A 151 11.44 -8.40 3.31
CA TYR A 151 10.35 -8.29 4.28
C TYR A 151 9.02 -7.96 3.59
N GLU A 152 9.00 -6.96 2.70
CA GLU A 152 7.83 -6.60 1.89
C GLU A 152 7.36 -7.76 0.99
N TYR A 153 8.29 -8.50 0.39
CA TYR A 153 7.98 -9.67 -0.43
C TYR A 153 7.26 -10.76 0.37
N PHE A 154 7.78 -11.12 1.56
CA PHE A 154 7.15 -12.10 2.43
C PHE A 154 5.78 -11.61 2.92
N LEU A 155 5.69 -10.34 3.29
CA LEU A 155 4.45 -9.71 3.73
C LEU A 155 3.39 -9.77 2.63
N GLY A 156 3.77 -9.47 1.39
CA GLY A 156 2.90 -9.61 0.21
C GLY A 156 2.47 -11.05 -0.05
N LYS A 157 3.39 -12.01 0.05
CA LYS A 157 3.08 -13.44 -0.15
C LYS A 157 2.13 -14.00 0.91
N PHE A 158 2.33 -13.64 2.18
CA PHE A 158 1.43 -14.05 3.26
C PHE A 158 0.06 -13.39 3.13
N ALA A 159 0.00 -12.11 2.77
CA ALA A 159 -1.26 -11.42 2.52
C ALA A 159 -2.06 -12.07 1.37
N LEU A 160 -1.37 -12.56 0.33
CA LEU A 160 -1.98 -13.34 -0.75
C LEU A 160 -2.57 -14.67 -0.25
N ALA A 161 -1.84 -15.38 0.60
CA ALA A 161 -2.28 -16.64 1.18
C ALA A 161 -3.49 -16.47 2.12
N GLU A 162 -3.56 -15.35 2.84
CA GLU A 162 -4.68 -14.99 3.71
C GLU A 162 -5.87 -14.42 2.95
N GLY A 163 -5.63 -13.58 1.94
CA GLY A 163 -6.65 -12.86 1.17
C GLY A 163 -7.64 -13.77 0.42
N GLN A 164 -7.28 -15.02 0.15
CA GLN A 164 -8.20 -16.03 -0.38
C GLN A 164 -9.31 -16.42 0.64
N LYS A 165 -9.17 -16.04 1.92
CA LYS A 165 -10.11 -16.43 3.00
C LYS A 165 -10.52 -15.30 3.96
N GLY A 166 -9.89 -14.10 3.93
CA GLY A 166 -10.01 -13.14 5.04
C GLY A 166 -10.28 -11.67 4.72
N GLY A 167 -10.35 -11.25 3.46
CA GLY A 167 -10.72 -9.85 3.12
C GLY A 167 -9.66 -8.78 3.43
N VAL A 168 -8.43 -9.16 3.77
CA VAL A 168 -7.33 -8.21 3.91
C VAL A 168 -6.77 -7.90 2.51
N PHE A 169 -6.96 -6.65 2.06
CA PHE A 169 -6.47 -6.21 0.76
C PHE A 169 -5.03 -5.70 0.89
N TYR A 170 -4.08 -6.45 0.34
CA TYR A 170 -2.73 -5.94 0.15
C TYR A 170 -2.70 -4.99 -1.06
N THR A 171 -2.24 -3.77 -0.86
CA THR A 171 -2.10 -2.80 -1.96
C THR A 171 -0.85 -3.13 -2.77
N PRO A 172 -0.97 -3.39 -4.08
CA PRO A 172 0.19 -3.66 -4.92
C PRO A 172 1.21 -2.53 -4.86
N THR A 173 2.49 -2.87 -4.68
CA THR A 173 3.57 -1.91 -4.50
C THR A 173 3.66 -0.89 -5.64
N SER A 174 3.37 -1.30 -6.89
CA SER A 174 3.38 -0.38 -8.04
C SER A 174 2.28 0.69 -7.98
N ILE A 175 1.10 0.36 -7.41
CA ILE A 175 0.03 1.33 -7.15
C ILE A 175 0.45 2.30 -6.06
N VAL A 176 1.02 1.79 -4.96
CA VAL A 176 1.52 2.64 -3.86
C VAL A 176 2.59 3.60 -4.36
N LYS A 177 3.54 3.11 -5.18
CA LYS A 177 4.57 3.95 -5.80
C LYS A 177 3.97 5.05 -6.65
N LEU A 178 2.99 4.74 -7.48
CA LEU A 178 2.33 5.76 -8.31
C LEU A 178 1.65 6.84 -7.45
N ILE A 179 0.99 6.44 -6.36
CA ILE A 179 0.39 7.40 -5.43
C ILE A 179 1.46 8.31 -4.83
N VAL A 180 2.55 7.72 -4.32
CA VAL A 180 3.66 8.47 -3.69
C VAL A 180 4.33 9.41 -4.69
N GLU A 181 4.61 8.96 -5.93
CA GLU A 181 5.22 9.79 -6.98
C GLU A 181 4.35 11.00 -7.38
N ILE A 182 3.03 10.86 -7.30
CA ILE A 182 2.11 11.98 -7.65
C ILE A 182 1.94 12.96 -6.50
N ILE A 183 1.91 12.50 -5.23
CA ILE A 183 1.73 13.40 -4.08
C ILE A 183 3.03 14.02 -3.58
N GLU A 184 4.18 13.37 -3.84
CA GLU A 184 5.54 13.85 -3.53
C GLU A 184 5.74 14.22 -2.04
N PRO A 185 5.73 13.23 -1.13
CA PRO A 185 5.81 13.48 0.31
C PRO A 185 7.25 13.74 0.75
N PHE A 186 7.85 14.88 0.36
CA PHE A 186 9.23 15.23 0.67
C PHE A 186 9.48 15.48 2.16
N HIS A 187 8.50 16.00 2.90
CA HIS A 187 8.62 16.32 4.33
C HIS A 187 7.24 16.61 4.93
N GLY A 188 7.07 16.32 6.21
CA GLY A 188 5.88 16.67 6.97
C GLY A 188 5.13 15.48 7.56
N LYS A 189 3.88 15.71 7.92
CA LYS A 189 3.01 14.72 8.57
C LYS A 189 2.23 13.92 7.54
N ILE A 190 2.45 12.61 7.54
CA ILE A 190 1.74 11.65 6.68
C ILE A 190 0.70 10.90 7.50
N PHE A 191 -0.50 10.75 6.97
CA PHE A 191 -1.59 10.02 7.60
C PHE A 191 -2.20 8.96 6.67
N ASP A 192 -2.37 7.76 7.19
CA ASP A 192 -3.15 6.69 6.57
C ASP A 192 -4.18 6.18 7.58
N PRO A 193 -5.49 6.50 7.41
CA PRO A 193 -6.55 6.08 8.32
C PRO A 193 -7.01 4.63 8.14
N ALA A 194 -6.41 3.88 7.23
CA ALA A 194 -6.63 2.45 6.98
C ALA A 194 -5.30 1.78 6.60
N CYS A 195 -4.27 1.98 7.45
CA CYS A 195 -2.87 1.84 7.07
C CYS A 195 -2.43 0.39 6.77
N GLY A 196 -3.25 -0.60 7.12
CA GLY A 196 -2.87 -1.99 6.94
C GLY A 196 -1.50 -2.28 7.55
N SER A 197 -0.63 -2.91 6.80
CA SER A 197 0.77 -3.18 7.19
C SER A 197 1.74 -2.00 7.03
N GLY A 198 1.26 -0.79 6.74
CA GLY A 198 2.09 0.41 6.64
C GLY A 198 2.83 0.60 5.32
N GLY A 199 2.41 -0.09 4.25
CA GLY A 199 3.09 -0.04 2.96
C GLY A 199 3.18 1.36 2.33
N MET A 200 2.17 2.24 2.54
CA MET A 200 2.20 3.62 2.08
C MET A 200 3.34 4.42 2.73
N PHE A 201 3.56 4.23 4.03
CA PHE A 201 4.63 4.92 4.77
C PHE A 201 6.01 4.48 4.30
N VAL A 202 6.20 3.17 4.10
CA VAL A 202 7.47 2.61 3.63
C VAL A 202 7.83 3.15 2.24
N GLN A 203 6.89 3.18 1.31
CA GLN A 203 7.14 3.72 -0.02
C GLN A 203 7.40 5.23 0.01
N SER A 204 6.77 5.98 0.93
CA SER A 204 7.08 7.40 1.16
C SER A 204 8.50 7.59 1.69
N ALA A 205 8.95 6.75 2.59
CA ALA A 205 10.32 6.79 3.08
C ALA A 205 11.35 6.47 1.99
N GLN A 206 11.06 5.49 1.13
CA GLN A 206 11.90 5.17 -0.02
C GLN A 206 11.95 6.33 -1.02
N PHE A 207 10.84 7.05 -1.23
CA PHE A 207 10.79 8.25 -2.05
C PHE A 207 11.73 9.34 -1.49
N VAL A 208 11.65 9.65 -0.20
CA VAL A 208 12.51 10.63 0.47
C VAL A 208 13.99 10.24 0.39
N THR A 209 14.30 8.95 0.61
CA THR A 209 15.67 8.43 0.55
C THR A 209 16.25 8.52 -0.86
N ARG A 210 15.46 8.23 -1.90
CA ARG A 210 15.87 8.39 -3.30
C ARG A 210 16.25 9.84 -3.62
N HIS A 211 15.59 10.81 -3.00
CA HIS A 211 15.91 12.23 -3.09
C HIS A 211 17.01 12.68 -2.11
N GLN A 212 17.87 11.75 -1.67
CA GLN A 212 19.06 12.00 -0.85
C GLN A 212 18.78 12.66 0.50
N LYS A 213 17.61 12.38 1.11
CA LYS A 213 17.20 12.85 2.41
C LYS A 213 17.01 11.69 3.39
N ARG A 214 17.01 11.99 4.68
CA ARG A 214 16.77 11.01 5.75
C ARG A 214 15.28 10.98 6.10
N ALA A 215 14.58 9.92 5.72
CA ALA A 215 13.14 9.81 5.91
C ALA A 215 12.71 9.96 7.38
N ALA A 216 13.48 9.43 8.33
CA ALA A 216 13.22 9.55 9.76
C ALA A 216 13.26 11.00 10.30
N GLU A 217 13.97 11.89 9.62
CA GLU A 217 14.05 13.32 9.97
C GLU A 217 12.97 14.15 9.25
N GLU A 218 12.60 13.74 8.05
CA GLU A 218 11.67 14.50 7.21
C GLU A 218 10.20 14.13 7.47
N LEU A 219 9.90 12.86 7.82
CA LEU A 219 8.55 12.36 7.89
C LEU A 219 8.09 12.09 9.33
N THR A 220 6.88 12.53 9.66
CA THR A 220 6.17 12.11 10.87
C THR A 220 4.93 11.29 10.47
N VAL A 221 4.91 10.03 10.87
CA VAL A 221 3.92 9.04 10.42
C VAL A 221 2.79 8.88 11.44
N PHE A 222 1.55 8.91 10.94
CA PHE A 222 0.34 8.65 11.70
C PHE A 222 -0.50 7.60 10.97
N GLY A 223 -0.89 6.54 11.66
CA GLY A 223 -1.70 5.47 11.07
C GLY A 223 -2.84 5.03 11.98
N THR A 224 -3.93 4.63 11.36
CA THR A 224 -5.04 3.98 12.07
C THR A 224 -5.37 2.66 11.38
N GLU A 225 -5.52 1.61 12.14
CA GLU A 225 -5.91 0.29 11.65
C GLU A 225 -6.89 -0.35 12.66
N LYS A 226 -7.87 -1.09 12.15
CA LYS A 226 -8.90 -1.70 12.98
C LYS A 226 -8.44 -2.97 13.68
N ALA A 227 -7.57 -3.75 13.02
CA ALA A 227 -7.12 -5.05 13.50
C ALA A 227 -5.79 -4.93 14.25
N ASN A 228 -5.77 -5.33 15.53
CA ASN A 228 -4.57 -5.23 16.39
C ASN A 228 -3.35 -5.95 15.80
N ASP A 229 -3.54 -7.15 15.24
CA ASP A 229 -2.41 -7.90 14.64
C ASP A 229 -1.83 -7.17 13.42
N THR A 230 -2.66 -6.47 12.65
CA THR A 230 -2.22 -5.64 11.53
C THR A 230 -1.50 -4.37 12.01
N VAL A 231 -1.94 -3.76 13.13
CA VAL A 231 -1.20 -2.67 13.80
C VAL A 231 0.22 -3.10 14.18
N LYS A 232 0.37 -4.31 14.73
CA LYS A 232 1.70 -4.86 15.06
C LYS A 232 2.56 -5.05 13.83
N LEU A 233 1.99 -5.59 12.74
CA LEU A 233 2.69 -5.72 11.45
C LEU A 233 3.14 -4.36 10.91
N ALA A 234 2.29 -3.34 10.98
CA ALA A 234 2.65 -1.99 10.56
C ALA A 234 3.83 -1.43 11.37
N LYS A 235 3.80 -1.56 12.70
CA LYS A 235 4.90 -1.12 13.56
C LYS A 235 6.21 -1.87 13.28
N MET A 236 6.16 -3.18 13.10
CA MET A 236 7.33 -3.97 12.69
C MET A 236 7.86 -3.53 11.32
N ASN A 237 6.98 -3.31 10.35
CA ASN A 237 7.36 -2.86 9.02
C ASN A 237 8.03 -1.49 9.04
N LEU A 238 7.49 -0.54 9.82
CA LEU A 238 8.12 0.76 10.03
C LEU A 238 9.53 0.61 10.63
N ALA A 239 9.66 -0.18 11.69
CA ALA A 239 10.95 -0.40 12.37
C ALA A 239 11.99 -1.06 11.45
N VAL A 240 11.61 -2.01 10.57
CA VAL A 240 12.49 -2.58 9.54
C VAL A 240 13.02 -1.51 8.59
N HIS A 241 12.25 -0.46 8.31
CA HIS A 241 12.66 0.62 7.43
C HIS A 241 13.24 1.83 8.17
N GLY A 242 13.56 1.68 9.46
CA GLY A 242 14.15 2.77 10.28
C GLY A 242 13.20 3.94 10.49
N LEU A 243 11.89 3.67 10.46
CA LEU A 243 10.83 4.66 10.68
C LEU A 243 10.18 4.43 12.04
N SER A 244 9.77 5.52 12.67
CA SER A 244 8.85 5.49 13.79
C SER A 244 7.51 6.11 13.38
N GLY A 245 6.41 5.71 14.05
CA GLY A 245 5.11 6.26 13.74
C GLY A 245 4.09 6.03 14.85
N ASP A 246 3.14 6.95 14.97
CA ASP A 246 1.99 6.81 15.87
C ASP A 246 0.90 5.96 15.18
N ILE A 247 1.03 4.63 15.28
CA ILE A 247 0.06 3.68 14.71
C ILE A 247 -0.87 3.20 15.82
N ARG A 248 -2.17 3.43 15.65
CA ARG A 248 -3.19 3.13 16.67
C ARG A 248 -4.26 2.18 16.15
N GLU A 249 -4.68 1.26 17.04
CA GLU A 249 -5.86 0.44 16.83
C GLU A 249 -7.12 1.29 17.03
N SER A 250 -7.95 1.41 15.99
CA SER A 250 -9.21 2.14 16.08
C SER A 250 -10.11 1.89 14.87
N ASN A 251 -11.41 2.05 15.05
CA ASN A 251 -12.36 2.06 13.96
C ASN A 251 -12.54 3.49 13.43
N THR A 252 -11.85 3.80 12.35
CA THR A 252 -11.81 5.13 11.74
C THR A 252 -13.19 5.72 11.40
N TYR A 253 -14.20 4.92 11.15
CA TYR A 253 -15.56 5.46 10.93
C TYR A 253 -16.07 6.25 12.11
N TYR A 254 -15.78 5.81 13.33
CA TYR A 254 -16.39 6.33 14.56
C TYR A 254 -15.42 7.08 15.47
N GLU A 255 -14.12 6.88 15.28
CA GLU A 255 -13.10 7.35 16.19
C GLU A 255 -11.99 8.09 15.44
N ASP A 256 -11.37 9.03 16.12
CA ASP A 256 -10.17 9.73 15.66
C ASP A 256 -9.12 9.72 16.78
N PRO A 257 -8.30 8.68 16.84
CA PRO A 257 -7.36 8.49 17.94
C PRO A 257 -6.25 9.56 17.96
N HIS A 258 -5.98 10.23 16.83
CA HIS A 258 -4.95 11.25 16.72
C HIS A 258 -5.45 12.67 17.06
N LYS A 259 -6.74 12.84 17.30
CA LYS A 259 -7.35 14.14 17.59
C LYS A 259 -6.67 14.91 18.74
N ALA A 260 -6.30 14.20 19.80
CA ALA A 260 -5.66 14.82 20.97
C ALA A 260 -4.24 15.32 20.66
N VAL A 261 -3.56 14.74 19.68
CA VAL A 261 -2.15 15.04 19.34
C VAL A 261 -2.06 16.15 18.29
N VAL A 262 -2.90 16.08 17.25
CA VAL A 262 -2.78 16.94 16.07
C VAL A 262 -4.03 17.79 15.78
N GLY A 263 -5.06 17.74 16.61
CA GLY A 263 -6.32 18.51 16.43
C GLY A 263 -7.40 17.75 15.64
N ASN A 264 -8.49 18.44 15.26
CA ASN A 264 -9.68 17.81 14.66
C ASN A 264 -9.58 17.60 13.14
N THR A 265 -9.26 18.67 12.40
CA THR A 265 -9.24 18.70 10.92
C THR A 265 -8.09 19.56 10.43
N GLY A 266 -7.72 19.43 9.15
CA GLY A 266 -6.68 20.27 8.55
C GLY A 266 -5.28 20.07 9.12
N ARG A 267 -4.91 18.83 9.43
CA ARG A 267 -3.79 18.50 10.30
C ARG A 267 -2.55 17.97 9.57
N PHE A 268 -2.77 17.30 8.44
CA PHE A 268 -1.75 16.52 7.77
C PHE A 268 -1.33 17.17 6.45
N ASP A 269 -0.04 17.05 6.16
CA ASP A 269 0.53 17.50 4.90
C ASP A 269 0.18 16.51 3.79
N PHE A 270 0.16 15.22 4.12
CA PHE A 270 -0.17 14.15 3.18
C PHE A 270 -1.15 13.16 3.79
N VAL A 271 -2.09 12.70 2.96
CA VAL A 271 -3.01 11.60 3.28
C VAL A 271 -2.93 10.57 2.17
N MET A 272 -2.66 9.33 2.54
CA MET A 272 -2.60 8.21 1.60
C MET A 272 -3.41 7.05 2.14
N ALA A 273 -4.17 6.36 1.29
CA ALA A 273 -4.91 5.21 1.75
C ALA A 273 -5.34 4.26 0.63
N ASN A 274 -5.51 3.00 0.98
CA ASN A 274 -6.33 2.06 0.26
C ASN A 274 -7.42 1.53 1.22
N PRO A 275 -8.53 2.27 1.39
CA PRO A 275 -9.58 1.89 2.33
C PRO A 275 -10.38 0.70 1.83
N PRO A 276 -11.09 -0.02 2.71
CA PRO A 276 -12.01 -1.06 2.27
C PRO A 276 -13.17 -0.44 1.47
N PHE A 277 -13.43 -1.00 0.27
CA PHE A 277 -14.47 -0.49 -0.64
C PHE A 277 -15.85 -1.04 -0.30
N ASN A 278 -16.87 -0.24 -0.58
CA ASN A 278 -18.29 -0.63 -0.54
C ASN A 278 -18.73 -1.24 0.80
N VAL A 279 -18.14 -0.80 1.91
CA VAL A 279 -18.51 -1.26 3.25
C VAL A 279 -19.95 -0.81 3.57
N SER A 280 -20.76 -1.78 3.98
CA SER A 280 -22.14 -1.57 4.46
C SER A 280 -22.24 -1.60 5.98
N GLY A 281 -23.38 -1.18 6.52
CA GLY A 281 -23.69 -1.26 7.95
C GLY A 281 -22.97 -0.22 8.84
N VAL A 282 -22.45 0.87 8.27
CA VAL A 282 -21.94 1.98 9.07
C VAL A 282 -23.10 2.73 9.72
N ASP A 283 -23.06 2.89 11.04
CA ASP A 283 -24.05 3.61 11.82
C ASP A 283 -23.98 5.12 11.53
N LYS A 284 -24.87 5.59 10.67
CA LYS A 284 -24.91 6.96 10.18
C LYS A 284 -25.33 7.97 11.25
N GLU A 285 -26.14 7.55 12.24
CA GLU A 285 -26.54 8.42 13.35
C GLU A 285 -25.33 8.79 14.23
N ARG A 286 -24.37 7.89 14.38
CA ARG A 286 -23.14 8.16 15.13
C ARG A 286 -22.21 9.16 14.45
N VAL A 287 -22.31 9.31 13.12
CA VAL A 287 -21.37 10.13 12.33
C VAL A 287 -21.98 11.38 11.73
N LYS A 288 -23.29 11.61 11.89
CA LYS A 288 -24.01 12.71 11.22
C LYS A 288 -23.51 14.11 11.58
N ASP A 289 -23.01 14.31 12.80
CA ASP A 289 -22.51 15.59 13.31
C ASP A 289 -20.97 15.62 13.36
N ASP A 290 -20.31 14.65 12.76
CA ASP A 290 -18.86 14.57 12.78
C ASP A 290 -18.25 15.58 11.78
N PRO A 291 -17.36 16.48 12.23
CA PRO A 291 -16.76 17.51 11.36
C PRO A 291 -15.90 16.94 10.22
N ARG A 292 -15.60 15.65 10.25
CA ARG A 292 -14.90 14.98 9.16
C ARG A 292 -15.77 14.80 7.91
N PHE A 293 -17.10 14.92 8.02
CA PHE A 293 -18.05 14.70 6.93
C PHE A 293 -18.90 15.95 6.59
N PRO A 294 -18.26 17.08 6.22
CA PRO A 294 -18.94 18.38 6.09
C PRO A 294 -19.87 18.47 4.87
N PHE A 295 -19.73 17.58 3.88
CA PHE A 295 -20.53 17.63 2.65
C PHE A 295 -21.84 16.85 2.76
N GLY A 296 -22.03 16.10 3.85
CA GLY A 296 -23.20 15.29 4.16
C GLY A 296 -22.91 13.81 4.31
N ILE A 297 -23.90 13.07 4.79
CA ILE A 297 -23.80 11.62 4.99
C ILE A 297 -24.50 10.91 3.83
N PRO A 298 -23.88 9.91 3.17
CA PRO A 298 -24.51 9.16 2.09
C PRO A 298 -25.71 8.38 2.61
N THR A 299 -26.86 8.42 1.89
CA THR A 299 -28.05 7.65 2.26
C THR A 299 -27.96 6.18 1.84
N THR A 300 -27.19 5.88 0.79
CA THR A 300 -26.82 4.52 0.37
C THR A 300 -26.07 3.80 1.47
N ASP A 301 -26.30 2.50 1.64
CA ASP A 301 -25.52 1.68 2.58
C ASP A 301 -24.14 1.36 2.01
N ASN A 302 -23.34 2.40 1.84
CA ASN A 302 -21.99 2.36 1.29
C ASN A 302 -21.15 3.48 1.93
N ALA A 303 -19.98 3.13 2.42
CA ALA A 303 -19.10 4.03 3.17
C ALA A 303 -18.03 4.74 2.31
N ASN A 304 -17.98 4.56 0.99
CA ASN A 304 -16.94 5.14 0.14
C ASN A 304 -16.84 6.67 0.33
N TYR A 305 -17.96 7.37 0.38
CA TYR A 305 -17.98 8.83 0.54
C TYR A 305 -17.75 9.33 1.98
N LEU A 306 -17.72 8.45 2.97
CA LEU A 306 -17.17 8.77 4.29
C LEU A 306 -15.64 8.81 4.22
N TRP A 307 -15.02 7.81 3.58
CA TRP A 307 -13.57 7.80 3.36
C TRP A 307 -13.10 9.01 2.56
N ILE A 308 -13.73 9.29 1.41
CA ILE A 308 -13.37 10.39 0.51
C ILE A 308 -13.39 11.73 1.26
N GLN A 309 -14.46 12.00 2.05
CA GLN A 309 -14.55 13.22 2.85
C GLN A 309 -13.50 13.27 3.95
N HIS A 310 -13.25 12.15 4.63
CA HIS A 310 -12.26 12.08 5.69
C HIS A 310 -10.86 12.41 5.17
N PHE A 311 -10.48 11.87 4.01
CA PHE A 311 -9.19 12.20 3.39
C PHE A 311 -9.05 13.69 3.09
N TYR A 312 -10.09 14.30 2.54
CA TYR A 312 -10.09 15.73 2.23
C TYR A 312 -9.99 16.60 3.48
N THR A 313 -10.78 16.30 4.51
CA THR A 313 -10.83 17.10 5.73
C THR A 313 -9.62 16.93 6.64
N ALA A 314 -8.93 15.80 6.55
CA ALA A 314 -7.68 15.57 7.27
C ALA A 314 -6.51 16.44 6.77
N LEU A 315 -6.53 16.86 5.49
CA LEU A 315 -5.49 17.68 4.90
C LEU A 315 -5.48 19.10 5.46
N ASN A 316 -4.27 19.63 5.70
CA ASN A 316 -4.08 21.07 5.94
C ASN A 316 -4.28 21.88 4.64
N GLU A 317 -4.14 23.21 4.70
CA GLU A 317 -4.42 24.11 3.57
C GLU A 317 -3.49 23.92 2.36
N ARG A 318 -2.37 23.24 2.50
CA ARG A 318 -1.39 22.94 1.45
C ARG A 318 -1.27 21.45 1.18
N GLY A 319 -2.03 20.64 1.92
CA GLY A 319 -1.90 19.19 1.90
C GLY A 319 -2.35 18.56 0.59
N ARG A 320 -1.72 17.43 0.26
CA ARG A 320 -2.06 16.56 -0.87
C ARG A 320 -2.54 15.20 -0.36
N ALA A 321 -3.54 14.63 -1.02
CA ALA A 321 -3.96 13.25 -0.77
C ALA A 321 -3.87 12.42 -2.05
N GLY A 322 -3.59 11.12 -1.88
CA GLY A 322 -3.65 10.13 -2.94
C GLY A 322 -4.20 8.81 -2.39
N PHE A 323 -5.27 8.30 -2.97
CA PHE A 323 -5.92 7.10 -2.45
C PHE A 323 -6.60 6.27 -3.54
N VAL A 324 -6.77 5.00 -3.23
CA VAL A 324 -7.46 4.06 -4.12
C VAL A 324 -8.96 4.11 -3.87
N MET A 325 -9.75 4.03 -4.94
CA MET A 325 -11.21 3.97 -4.84
C MET A 325 -11.81 3.04 -5.90
N ALA A 326 -12.93 2.43 -5.57
CA ALA A 326 -13.71 1.65 -6.54
C ALA A 326 -14.19 2.56 -7.68
N ASN A 327 -14.16 2.08 -8.92
CA ASN A 327 -14.61 2.85 -10.09
C ASN A 327 -16.03 3.38 -9.95
N SER A 328 -16.91 2.65 -9.28
CA SER A 328 -18.31 3.04 -9.05
C SER A 328 -18.44 4.35 -8.28
N ALA A 329 -17.47 4.71 -7.45
CA ALA A 329 -17.50 5.96 -6.69
C ALA A 329 -17.48 7.19 -7.61
N GLY A 330 -16.79 7.12 -8.75
CA GLY A 330 -16.70 8.22 -9.73
C GLY A 330 -18.01 8.57 -10.41
N ASP A 331 -18.95 7.62 -10.47
CA ASP A 331 -20.25 7.75 -11.15
C ASP A 331 -21.47 7.51 -10.21
N ALA A 332 -21.25 7.42 -8.89
CA ALA A 332 -22.31 7.21 -7.91
C ALA A 332 -23.40 8.29 -8.01
N ARG A 333 -24.64 7.91 -7.76
CA ARG A 333 -25.84 8.75 -7.90
C ARG A 333 -26.45 9.12 -6.53
N GLY A 334 -27.55 9.86 -6.54
CA GLY A 334 -28.27 10.23 -5.31
C GLY A 334 -27.46 11.14 -4.39
N THR A 335 -27.45 10.89 -3.09
CA THR A 335 -26.72 11.69 -2.10
C THR A 335 -25.21 11.66 -2.29
N GLU A 336 -24.66 10.58 -2.79
CA GLU A 336 -23.23 10.48 -3.10
C GLU A 336 -22.84 11.42 -4.25
N LEU A 337 -23.70 11.61 -5.25
CA LEU A 337 -23.52 12.62 -6.30
C LEU A 337 -23.47 14.03 -5.69
N GLU A 338 -24.37 14.36 -4.76
CA GLU A 338 -24.40 15.69 -4.14
C GLU A 338 -23.15 15.95 -3.28
N ILE A 339 -22.65 14.94 -2.58
CA ILE A 339 -21.39 15.02 -1.84
C ILE A 339 -20.22 15.23 -2.81
N ARG A 340 -20.17 14.45 -3.91
CA ARG A 340 -19.13 14.57 -4.94
C ARG A 340 -19.13 15.95 -5.60
N LYS A 341 -20.30 16.46 -5.94
CA LYS A 341 -20.48 17.81 -6.50
C LYS A 341 -19.90 18.87 -5.57
N LYS A 342 -20.28 18.87 -4.29
CA LYS A 342 -19.75 19.80 -3.30
C LYS A 342 -18.22 19.68 -3.16
N LEU A 343 -17.69 18.46 -3.14
CA LEU A 343 -16.25 18.22 -3.06
C LEU A 343 -15.52 18.78 -4.28
N ILE A 344 -16.01 18.53 -5.50
CA ILE A 344 -15.43 19.07 -6.74
C ILE A 344 -15.46 20.61 -6.73
N GLN A 345 -16.57 21.20 -6.29
CA GLN A 345 -16.75 22.65 -6.19
C GLN A 345 -15.80 23.33 -5.18
N THR A 346 -15.16 22.57 -4.27
CA THR A 346 -14.09 23.13 -3.44
C THR A 346 -12.85 23.53 -4.26
N GLY A 347 -12.70 23.01 -5.47
CA GLY A 347 -11.50 23.16 -6.31
C GLY A 347 -10.32 22.27 -5.88
N GLY A 348 -10.49 21.43 -4.85
CA GLY A 348 -9.41 20.57 -4.30
C GLY A 348 -9.23 19.22 -4.97
N VAL A 349 -10.17 18.77 -5.83
CA VAL A 349 -9.97 17.56 -6.64
C VAL A 349 -8.95 17.86 -7.74
N ASP A 350 -7.80 17.20 -7.71
CA ASP A 350 -6.64 17.54 -8.55
C ASP A 350 -6.50 16.61 -9.75
N VAL A 351 -6.28 15.31 -9.49
CA VAL A 351 -6.03 14.31 -10.53
C VAL A 351 -6.90 13.08 -10.27
N ILE A 352 -7.39 12.45 -11.33
CA ILE A 352 -8.05 11.14 -11.30
C ILE A 352 -7.38 10.23 -12.32
N VAL A 353 -6.91 9.06 -11.87
CA VAL A 353 -6.24 8.07 -12.73
C VAL A 353 -7.08 6.79 -12.78
N SER A 354 -7.48 6.35 -13.97
CA SER A 354 -8.06 5.01 -14.17
C SER A 354 -6.97 3.96 -14.24
N VAL A 355 -7.09 2.91 -13.44
CA VAL A 355 -6.21 1.73 -13.47
C VAL A 355 -6.98 0.53 -13.99
N GLY A 356 -6.35 -0.28 -14.83
CA GLY A 356 -6.95 -1.46 -15.42
C GLY A 356 -7.27 -2.57 -14.41
N SER A 357 -7.91 -3.62 -14.87
CA SER A 357 -8.15 -4.83 -14.09
C SER A 357 -6.86 -5.60 -13.80
N ASN A 358 -6.92 -6.53 -12.84
CA ASN A 358 -5.84 -7.47 -12.50
C ASN A 358 -4.58 -6.85 -11.87
N PHE A 359 -4.65 -5.62 -11.37
CA PHE A 359 -3.58 -5.04 -10.55
C PHE A 359 -3.62 -5.57 -9.12
N PHE A 360 -4.81 -5.79 -8.57
CA PHE A 360 -4.97 -6.37 -7.23
C PHE A 360 -5.01 -7.89 -7.31
N TYR A 361 -4.22 -8.55 -6.47
CA TYR A 361 -4.10 -10.02 -6.48
C TYR A 361 -5.40 -10.77 -6.10
N THR A 362 -6.26 -10.12 -5.31
CA THR A 362 -7.48 -10.73 -4.76
C THR A 362 -8.76 -10.28 -5.48
N VAL A 363 -8.67 -9.25 -6.33
CA VAL A 363 -9.82 -8.64 -7.01
C VAL A 363 -9.45 -8.31 -8.45
N THR A 364 -10.21 -8.83 -9.39
CA THR A 364 -10.01 -8.56 -10.81
C THR A 364 -10.58 -7.21 -11.27
N LEU A 365 -11.30 -6.51 -10.39
CA LEU A 365 -11.98 -5.26 -10.72
C LEU A 365 -10.99 -4.11 -10.95
N PRO A 366 -11.25 -3.23 -11.93
CA PRO A 366 -10.50 -2.01 -12.12
C PRO A 366 -10.77 -1.03 -10.97
N CYS A 367 -9.81 -0.15 -10.70
CA CYS A 367 -9.95 0.91 -9.71
C CYS A 367 -9.59 2.28 -10.28
N THR A 368 -9.87 3.32 -9.51
CA THR A 368 -9.41 4.68 -9.76
C THR A 368 -8.53 5.17 -8.62
N LEU A 369 -7.50 5.92 -8.95
CA LEU A 369 -6.71 6.66 -7.96
C LEU A 369 -7.19 8.11 -7.97
N TRP A 370 -7.52 8.62 -6.80
CA TRP A 370 -8.01 9.98 -6.62
C TRP A 370 -6.94 10.79 -5.90
N PHE A 371 -6.72 11.99 -6.39
CA PHE A 371 -5.75 12.90 -5.79
C PHE A 371 -6.41 14.23 -5.45
N PHE A 372 -6.13 14.71 -4.24
CA PHE A 372 -6.52 16.03 -3.78
C PHE A 372 -5.28 16.91 -3.61
N ASP A 373 -5.42 18.20 -3.91
CA ASP A 373 -4.44 19.24 -3.63
C ASP A 373 -5.17 20.47 -3.09
N ARG A 374 -5.04 20.73 -1.79
CA ARG A 374 -5.70 21.87 -1.16
C ARG A 374 -5.04 23.20 -1.49
N ALA A 375 -3.74 23.22 -1.82
CA ALA A 375 -3.06 24.43 -2.28
C ALA A 375 -3.62 24.93 -3.62
N LYS A 376 -4.05 24.02 -4.49
CA LYS A 376 -4.66 24.28 -5.78
C LYS A 376 -5.90 25.20 -5.69
N THR A 377 -6.66 25.15 -4.59
CA THR A 377 -7.89 25.91 -4.38
C THR A 377 -7.69 27.43 -4.46
N LYS A 378 -6.45 27.89 -4.29
CA LYS A 378 -6.04 29.31 -4.34
C LYS A 378 -5.30 29.68 -5.65
N GLY A 379 -5.09 28.72 -6.55
CA GLY A 379 -4.28 28.87 -7.77
C GLY A 379 -5.10 28.84 -9.06
N GLU A 380 -4.41 28.97 -10.18
CA GLU A 380 -5.00 28.98 -11.54
C GLU A 380 -5.60 27.62 -11.95
N ARG A 381 -5.24 26.54 -11.24
CA ARG A 381 -5.73 25.18 -11.50
C ARG A 381 -7.04 24.85 -10.77
N LYS A 382 -7.58 25.76 -9.90
CA LYS A 382 -8.72 25.48 -9.02
C LYS A 382 -9.96 24.96 -9.76
N ASP A 383 -10.22 25.47 -10.96
CA ASP A 383 -11.41 25.15 -11.76
C ASP A 383 -11.13 24.06 -12.81
N LYS A 384 -10.09 23.26 -12.63
CA LYS A 384 -9.65 22.23 -13.57
C LYS A 384 -9.35 20.92 -12.83
N VAL A 385 -9.59 19.78 -13.48
CA VAL A 385 -9.23 18.44 -13.01
C VAL A 385 -8.47 17.74 -14.12
N LEU A 386 -7.33 17.12 -13.78
CA LEU A 386 -6.59 16.28 -14.71
C LEU A 386 -7.13 14.84 -14.64
N PHE A 387 -7.49 14.30 -15.80
CA PHE A 387 -7.87 12.90 -15.96
C PHE A 387 -6.80 12.15 -16.73
N ILE A 388 -6.38 10.99 -16.21
CA ILE A 388 -5.39 10.11 -16.83
C ILE A 388 -6.00 8.72 -16.98
N ASP A 389 -5.85 8.14 -18.17
CA ASP A 389 -6.26 6.75 -18.43
C ASP A 389 -5.04 5.85 -18.52
N ALA A 390 -4.72 5.18 -17.43
CA ALA A 390 -3.61 4.23 -17.33
C ALA A 390 -4.03 2.76 -17.60
N ARG A 391 -5.27 2.51 -18.06
CA ARG A 391 -5.77 1.14 -18.28
C ARG A 391 -4.98 0.36 -19.33
N ALA A 392 -4.39 1.05 -20.29
CA ALA A 392 -3.52 0.48 -21.32
C ALA A 392 -2.02 0.48 -20.94
N THR A 393 -1.65 1.13 -19.83
CA THR A 393 -0.27 1.22 -19.35
C THR A 393 -0.07 0.16 -18.28
N TYR A 394 0.62 -0.93 -18.59
CA TYR A 394 0.92 -2.00 -17.63
C TYR A 394 1.97 -2.95 -18.17
N ARG A 395 2.58 -3.70 -17.24
CA ARG A 395 3.31 -4.93 -17.54
C ARG A 395 2.42 -6.13 -17.20
N GLN A 396 2.34 -7.10 -18.11
CA GLN A 396 1.70 -8.38 -17.83
C GLN A 396 2.69 -9.29 -17.08
N VAL A 397 2.49 -9.48 -15.78
CA VAL A 397 3.34 -10.34 -14.94
C VAL A 397 2.96 -11.80 -15.10
N SER A 398 1.65 -12.09 -15.14
CA SER A 398 1.09 -13.42 -15.40
C SER A 398 -0.28 -13.27 -16.07
N ARG A 399 -0.91 -14.39 -16.45
CA ARG A 399 -2.25 -14.37 -17.07
C ARG A 399 -3.28 -13.59 -16.22
N ALA A 400 -3.13 -13.57 -14.89
CA ALA A 400 -4.07 -12.97 -13.95
C ALA A 400 -3.53 -11.74 -13.22
N ILE A 401 -2.28 -11.33 -13.46
CA ILE A 401 -1.62 -10.28 -12.66
C ILE A 401 -0.96 -9.27 -13.60
N ARG A 402 -1.22 -7.99 -13.31
CA ARG A 402 -0.60 -6.82 -13.93
C ARG A 402 0.07 -5.96 -12.87
N ASP A 403 1.12 -5.24 -13.28
CA ASP A 403 1.72 -4.18 -12.49
C ASP A 403 2.21 -3.03 -13.40
N PHE A 404 2.74 -1.98 -12.79
CA PHE A 404 3.47 -0.94 -13.51
C PHE A 404 4.98 -1.21 -13.42
N LEU A 405 5.67 -1.03 -14.54
CA LEU A 405 7.13 -0.91 -14.55
C LEU A 405 7.55 0.45 -13.93
N PRO A 406 8.79 0.57 -13.41
CA PRO A 406 9.28 1.82 -12.84
C PRO A 406 9.17 3.01 -13.81
N GLU A 407 9.53 2.84 -15.08
CA GLU A 407 9.42 3.84 -16.13
C GLU A 407 7.96 4.23 -16.43
N GLN A 408 7.01 3.32 -16.26
CA GLN A 408 5.58 3.59 -16.43
C GLN A 408 5.02 4.42 -15.25
N VAL A 409 5.43 4.10 -14.02
CA VAL A 409 5.09 4.88 -12.82
C VAL A 409 5.60 6.32 -12.97
N GLU A 410 6.89 6.46 -13.33
CA GLU A 410 7.53 7.76 -13.52
C GLU A 410 6.88 8.56 -14.66
N PHE A 411 6.54 7.93 -15.78
CA PHE A 411 5.82 8.56 -16.88
C PHE A 411 4.46 9.10 -16.45
N LEU A 412 3.64 8.31 -15.75
CA LEU A 412 2.33 8.74 -15.27
C LEU A 412 2.45 9.88 -14.25
N ALA A 413 3.43 9.85 -13.36
CA ALA A 413 3.71 10.94 -12.43
C ALA A 413 4.18 12.20 -13.15
N ASN A 414 5.01 12.06 -14.20
CA ASN A 414 5.49 13.17 -15.00
C ASN A 414 4.38 13.88 -15.79
N ILE A 415 3.31 13.19 -16.20
CA ILE A 415 2.11 13.84 -16.76
C ILE A 415 1.56 14.87 -15.75
N VAL A 416 1.53 14.49 -14.47
CA VAL A 416 1.04 15.36 -13.39
C VAL A 416 2.01 16.53 -13.14
N ARG A 417 3.32 16.25 -13.10
CA ARG A 417 4.37 17.28 -12.95
C ARG A 417 4.30 18.31 -14.08
N LEU A 418 4.20 17.85 -15.33
CA LEU A 418 4.04 18.75 -16.48
C LEU A 418 2.80 19.64 -16.34
N TRP A 419 1.67 19.07 -15.92
CA TRP A 419 0.44 19.85 -15.73
C TRP A 419 0.54 20.84 -14.57
N ARG A 420 1.28 20.49 -13.52
CA ARG A 420 1.54 21.37 -12.37
C ARG A 420 2.59 22.44 -12.67
N GLY A 421 3.37 22.30 -13.77
CA GLY A 421 4.52 23.14 -14.09
C GLY A 421 5.74 22.82 -13.23
N GLU A 422 5.81 21.61 -12.70
CA GLU A 422 6.92 21.07 -11.89
C GLU A 422 7.95 20.39 -12.81
N ALA A 423 9.20 20.22 -12.33
CA ALA A 423 10.23 19.54 -13.09
C ALA A 423 9.94 18.04 -13.23
N VAL A 424 10.18 17.48 -14.42
CA VAL A 424 10.05 16.05 -14.67
C VAL A 424 11.25 15.28 -14.13
N GLU A 425 11.05 14.04 -13.73
CA GLU A 425 12.10 13.08 -13.35
C GLU A 425 12.22 12.01 -14.44
N THR A 426 13.44 11.53 -14.70
CA THR A 426 13.71 10.53 -15.74
C THR A 426 14.66 9.44 -15.29
N GLU A 427 14.93 9.34 -13.99
CA GLU A 427 15.87 8.39 -13.41
C GLU A 427 15.37 6.94 -13.49
N ALA A 428 14.04 6.73 -13.50
CA ALA A 428 13.45 5.41 -13.66
C ALA A 428 13.25 4.98 -15.12
N GLY A 429 13.63 5.84 -16.10
CA GLY A 429 13.68 5.47 -17.52
C GLY A 429 12.49 5.95 -18.37
N SER A 430 11.68 6.89 -17.92
CA SER A 430 10.50 7.41 -18.66
C SER A 430 10.83 8.36 -19.80
N GLN A 431 12.09 8.74 -20.03
CA GLN A 431 12.50 9.79 -20.96
C GLN A 431 12.00 9.55 -22.38
N GLU A 432 12.07 8.33 -22.89
CA GLU A 432 11.61 8.00 -24.25
C GLU A 432 10.09 8.18 -24.37
N MET A 433 9.33 7.71 -23.38
CA MET A 433 7.88 7.87 -23.32
C MET A 433 7.48 9.35 -23.29
N LEU A 434 8.22 10.17 -22.52
CA LEU A 434 7.99 11.61 -22.45
C LEU A 434 8.28 12.30 -23.78
N GLN A 435 9.40 12.00 -24.42
CA GLN A 435 9.76 12.59 -25.72
C GLN A 435 8.74 12.24 -26.80
N GLN A 436 8.22 11.02 -26.78
CA GLN A 436 7.20 10.57 -27.72
C GLN A 436 5.86 11.29 -27.52
N GLN A 437 5.42 11.43 -26.28
CA GLN A 437 4.09 11.95 -25.96
C GLN A 437 4.08 13.47 -25.74
N PHE A 438 5.16 14.05 -25.22
CA PHE A 438 5.31 15.46 -24.86
C PHE A 438 6.60 16.07 -25.47
N PRO A 439 6.76 16.06 -26.81
CA PRO A 439 8.01 16.46 -27.46
C PRO A 439 8.40 17.93 -27.20
N GLU A 440 7.44 18.78 -26.86
CA GLU A 440 7.67 20.21 -26.55
C GLU A 440 8.04 20.45 -25.07
N GLY A 441 8.09 19.39 -24.24
CA GLY A 441 8.42 19.48 -22.82
C GLY A 441 7.36 20.17 -21.95
N GLY A 442 6.18 20.48 -22.49
CA GLY A 442 5.05 21.06 -21.77
C GLY A 442 3.84 20.13 -21.75
N TYR A 443 2.92 20.34 -20.80
CA TYR A 443 1.66 19.59 -20.74
C TYR A 443 0.79 19.91 -21.99
N ARG A 444 0.20 18.86 -22.54
CA ARG A 444 -0.88 18.93 -23.53
C ARG A 444 -1.86 17.79 -23.32
N ASP A 445 -3.11 17.97 -23.74
CA ASP A 445 -4.09 16.88 -23.79
C ASP A 445 -3.68 15.85 -24.85
N ILE A 446 -3.76 14.56 -24.49
CA ILE A 446 -3.43 13.45 -25.39
C ILE A 446 -4.58 12.46 -25.37
N ALA A 447 -5.25 12.30 -26.53
CA ALA A 447 -6.37 11.37 -26.66
C ALA A 447 -5.95 9.94 -26.27
N GLY A 448 -6.75 9.29 -25.43
CA GLY A 448 -6.46 7.96 -24.89
C GLY A 448 -5.44 7.90 -23.76
N VAL A 449 -4.83 9.02 -23.36
CA VAL A 449 -3.83 9.08 -22.28
C VAL A 449 -4.22 10.06 -21.17
N CYS A 450 -4.40 11.34 -21.49
CA CYS A 450 -4.72 12.35 -20.47
C CYS A 450 -5.48 13.54 -21.04
N LYS A 451 -6.30 14.17 -20.19
CA LYS A 451 -7.01 15.40 -20.51
C LYS A 451 -7.26 16.23 -19.26
N VAL A 452 -7.06 17.55 -19.39
CA VAL A 452 -7.54 18.52 -18.39
C VAL A 452 -8.96 18.93 -18.74
N ALA A 453 -9.89 18.73 -17.79
CA ALA A 453 -11.26 19.20 -17.92
C ALA A 453 -11.53 20.37 -16.97
N THR A 454 -12.25 21.37 -17.45
CA THR A 454 -12.78 22.47 -16.62
C THR A 454 -13.96 22.02 -15.77
N LEU A 455 -14.28 22.72 -14.69
CA LEU A 455 -15.46 22.41 -13.88
C LEU A 455 -16.76 22.45 -14.71
N ALA A 456 -16.85 23.31 -15.74
CA ALA A 456 -17.99 23.36 -16.65
C ALA A 456 -18.12 22.08 -17.49
N GLU A 457 -17.00 21.52 -17.97
CA GLU A 457 -17.00 20.23 -18.66
C GLU A 457 -17.36 19.08 -17.69
N VAL A 458 -16.87 19.13 -16.45
CA VAL A 458 -17.22 18.12 -15.42
C VAL A 458 -18.71 18.20 -15.07
N GLU A 459 -19.29 19.39 -14.95
CA GLU A 459 -20.72 19.59 -14.77
C GLU A 459 -21.53 19.05 -15.94
N ALA A 460 -21.12 19.35 -17.18
CA ALA A 460 -21.77 18.84 -18.39
C ALA A 460 -21.76 17.30 -18.49
N GLN A 461 -20.78 16.65 -17.86
CA GLN A 461 -20.69 15.18 -17.72
C GLN A 461 -21.39 14.66 -16.45
N GLY A 462 -22.30 15.44 -15.81
CA GLY A 462 -23.04 15.04 -14.63
C GLY A 462 -22.17 14.86 -13.40
N TRP A 463 -21.10 15.63 -13.25
CA TRP A 463 -20.14 15.58 -12.15
C TRP A 463 -19.42 14.22 -12.02
N SER A 464 -19.32 13.48 -13.13
CA SER A 464 -18.57 12.23 -13.19
C SER A 464 -17.07 12.47 -12.95
N LEU A 465 -16.42 11.57 -12.23
CA LEU A 465 -14.97 11.54 -12.09
C LEU A 465 -14.36 10.27 -12.77
N ASN A 466 -15.04 9.75 -13.78
CA ASN A 466 -14.53 8.62 -14.57
C ASN A 466 -13.68 9.15 -15.73
N PRO A 467 -12.34 8.93 -15.75
CA PRO A 467 -11.46 9.41 -16.81
C PRO A 467 -11.89 9.04 -18.23
N GLY A 468 -12.50 7.86 -18.41
CA GLY A 468 -12.99 7.42 -19.72
C GLY A 468 -14.02 8.32 -20.39
N ARG A 469 -14.65 9.26 -19.64
CA ARG A 469 -15.59 10.25 -20.19
C ARG A 469 -14.89 11.48 -20.77
N TYR A 470 -13.62 11.69 -20.46
CA TYR A 470 -12.87 12.90 -20.80
C TYR A 470 -11.73 12.65 -21.77
N VAL A 471 -10.97 11.59 -21.55
CA VAL A 471 -9.68 11.35 -22.23
C VAL A 471 -9.84 10.99 -23.71
N GLY A 472 -11.03 10.50 -24.11
CA GLY A 472 -11.28 10.07 -25.48
C GLY A 472 -10.61 8.73 -25.81
N VAL A 473 -10.54 8.40 -27.08
CA VAL A 473 -9.90 7.19 -27.59
C VAL A 473 -8.66 7.61 -28.37
N ALA A 474 -7.52 6.95 -28.11
CA ALA A 474 -6.34 7.12 -28.94
C ALA A 474 -6.70 6.79 -30.40
N ASP A 475 -6.27 7.65 -31.31
CA ASP A 475 -6.34 7.34 -32.74
C ASP A 475 -5.28 6.24 -33.00
N ARG A 476 -5.64 5.01 -32.68
CA ARG A 476 -4.89 3.85 -33.15
C ARG A 476 -5.16 3.82 -34.63
N GLY A 477 -4.18 4.30 -35.42
CA GLY A 477 -4.23 4.15 -36.87
C GLY A 477 -4.76 2.75 -37.17
N ALA A 478 -5.71 2.65 -38.09
CA ALA A 478 -6.47 1.44 -38.34
C ALA A 478 -5.57 0.19 -38.26
N GLU A 479 -5.55 -0.47 -37.12
CA GLU A 479 -5.15 -1.87 -37.09
C GLU A 479 -6.12 -2.55 -38.05
N ASP A 480 -5.57 -3.28 -39.00
CA ASP A 480 -6.28 -4.07 -40.00
C ASP A 480 -7.02 -5.21 -39.29
N PHE A 481 -8.10 -4.80 -38.64
CA PHE A 481 -8.86 -5.58 -37.66
C PHE A 481 -10.27 -5.68 -38.21
N ASP A 482 -10.63 -6.86 -38.65
CA ASP A 482 -12.01 -7.14 -39.05
C ASP A 482 -12.92 -7.05 -37.83
N PHE A 483 -13.57 -5.87 -37.66
CA PHE A 483 -14.53 -5.61 -36.60
C PHE A 483 -15.60 -6.71 -36.52
N LYS A 484 -16.01 -7.27 -37.66
CA LYS A 484 -17.02 -8.32 -37.72
C LYS A 484 -16.47 -9.61 -37.15
N GLU A 485 -15.25 -9.99 -37.52
CA GLU A 485 -14.59 -11.19 -36.99
C GLU A 485 -14.41 -11.10 -35.46
N ARG A 486 -13.95 -9.97 -34.95
CA ARG A 486 -13.77 -9.76 -33.52
C ARG A 486 -15.08 -9.72 -32.75
N MET A 487 -16.11 -9.08 -33.28
CA MET A 487 -17.46 -9.10 -32.68
C MET A 487 -18.05 -10.49 -32.66
N THR A 488 -17.82 -11.28 -33.71
CA THR A 488 -18.26 -12.68 -33.73
C THR A 488 -17.56 -13.49 -32.65
N ALA A 489 -16.23 -13.39 -32.55
CA ALA A 489 -15.45 -14.07 -31.51
C ALA A 489 -15.86 -13.68 -30.07
N LEU A 490 -16.11 -12.38 -29.83
CA LEU A 490 -16.61 -11.91 -28.54
C LEU A 490 -18.04 -12.38 -28.23
N SER A 491 -18.87 -12.49 -29.24
CA SER A 491 -20.24 -13.04 -29.08
C SER A 491 -20.21 -14.52 -28.72
N GLU A 492 -19.34 -15.29 -29.37
CA GLU A 492 -19.15 -16.72 -29.07
C GLU A 492 -18.58 -16.92 -27.66
N GLU A 493 -17.60 -16.09 -27.25
CA GLU A 493 -17.04 -16.11 -25.88
C GLU A 493 -18.12 -15.77 -24.84
N LEU A 494 -18.98 -14.78 -25.11
CA LEU A 494 -20.08 -14.41 -24.23
C LEU A 494 -21.11 -15.55 -24.09
N GLU A 495 -21.41 -16.23 -25.17
CA GLU A 495 -22.32 -17.39 -25.15
C GLU A 495 -21.75 -18.53 -24.31
N LEU A 496 -20.45 -18.84 -24.46
CA LEU A 496 -19.77 -19.86 -23.65
C LEU A 496 -19.77 -19.50 -22.15
N LEU A 497 -19.41 -18.26 -21.81
CA LEU A 497 -19.44 -17.79 -20.41
C LEU A 497 -20.85 -17.79 -19.81
N THR A 498 -21.88 -17.53 -20.64
CA THR A 498 -23.28 -17.60 -20.20
C THR A 498 -23.72 -19.03 -19.93
N LEU A 499 -23.23 -19.99 -20.70
CA LEU A 499 -23.50 -21.43 -20.46
C LEU A 499 -22.82 -21.90 -19.17
N GLU A 500 -21.53 -21.55 -18.97
CA GLU A 500 -20.82 -21.88 -17.74
C GLU A 500 -21.49 -21.26 -16.51
N ALA A 501 -21.96 -20.00 -16.60
CA ALA A 501 -22.68 -19.34 -15.51
C ALA A 501 -23.94 -20.09 -15.11
N ARG A 502 -24.73 -20.57 -16.09
CA ARG A 502 -25.93 -21.36 -15.83
C ARG A 502 -25.63 -22.73 -15.22
N GLU A 503 -24.58 -23.41 -15.67
CA GLU A 503 -24.15 -24.68 -15.07
C GLU A 503 -23.72 -24.49 -13.60
N LEU A 504 -23.04 -23.39 -13.29
CA LEU A 504 -22.68 -23.03 -11.91
C LEU A 504 -23.91 -22.70 -11.06
N GLU A 505 -24.91 -21.97 -11.60
CA GLU A 505 -26.17 -21.69 -10.94
C GLU A 505 -26.95 -22.98 -10.61
N ASP A 506 -27.03 -23.89 -11.54
CA ASP A 506 -27.68 -25.21 -11.37
C ASP A 506 -26.93 -26.05 -10.32
N SER A 507 -25.60 -26.04 -10.36
CA SER A 507 -24.78 -26.75 -9.37
C SER A 507 -24.96 -26.19 -7.96
N ILE A 508 -25.05 -24.86 -7.81
CA ILE A 508 -25.33 -24.19 -6.54
C ILE A 508 -26.73 -24.55 -6.05
N ALA A 509 -27.74 -24.55 -6.93
CA ALA A 509 -29.12 -24.90 -6.57
C ALA A 509 -29.22 -26.36 -6.08
N VAL A 510 -28.56 -27.30 -6.76
CA VAL A 510 -28.46 -28.70 -6.32
C VAL A 510 -27.74 -28.83 -4.97
N GLY A 511 -26.64 -28.12 -4.79
CA GLY A 511 -25.90 -28.10 -3.51
C GLY A 511 -26.74 -27.58 -2.35
N ILE A 512 -27.48 -26.49 -2.55
CA ILE A 512 -28.40 -25.93 -1.54
C ILE A 512 -29.53 -26.93 -1.21
N SER A 513 -30.14 -27.55 -2.25
CA SER A 513 -31.18 -28.55 -2.01
C SER A 513 -30.68 -29.76 -1.21
N ALA A 514 -29.50 -30.28 -1.53
CA ALA A 514 -28.88 -31.37 -0.79
C ALA A 514 -28.55 -30.97 0.68
N MET A 515 -28.16 -29.74 0.94
CA MET A 515 -27.92 -29.22 2.30
C MET A 515 -29.23 -29.07 3.10
N LEU A 516 -30.32 -28.73 2.45
CA LEU A 516 -31.64 -28.61 3.09
C LEU A 516 -32.28 -29.97 3.38
N GLU A 517 -32.02 -30.99 2.55
CA GLU A 517 -32.51 -32.36 2.73
C GLU A 517 -31.70 -33.15 3.78
N ALA A 518 -30.44 -32.75 4.05
CA ALA A 518 -29.57 -33.36 5.04
C ALA A 518 -29.85 -32.93 6.49
N ARG A 519 -30.86 -32.07 6.72
CA ARG A 519 -31.40 -31.68 8.02
C ARG A 519 -32.73 -32.36 8.29
#